data_89086555d441d7627732ba00bb3eac66
#
_entry.id   89086555d441d7627732ba00bb3eac66
#
_cell.length_a   1.000
_cell.length_b   1.000
_cell.length_c   1.000
_cell.angle_alpha   90.00
_cell.angle_beta   90.00
_cell.angle_gamma   90.00
#
_symmetry.space_group_name_H-M   'P 1'
#
loop_
_entity.id
_entity.type
_entity.pdbx_description
1 polymer ?
#
loop_
_entity_poly.entity_id
_entity_poly.type
_entity_poly.pdbx_seq_one_letter_code
_entity_poly.pdbx_strand_id
1 'polypeptide(L)'
;MSASREKKNRQDLASQGIQDPKAIREAEEKAQQRKANRLYGTIAVVFVLVAALLVVVNSGVLERSATAITVDGENYTAAQMNYYYYGIKNSIINSGYSSFYGIDTSVAMDKQNMSDTAKMLLQVTDEGDITWDQFFRDYATRQLSVQVMAAKEAEANGMGEDDDIRAEVNEVIDNITAGAKEQGYTLKSYLKLAYGSTMTVSTFKKMMTLEEVATHYMQHYQEGLSYTESQLEEYYQANSSDFDVASYEYIYFKGLSLIHI
;
A
#
# COMPACT_ATOMS: atom_id res chain seq x y z
N MET A 1 -11.31 -77.65 10.47
CA MET A 1 -12.29 -78.06 9.43
C MET A 1 -11.65 -77.88 8.07
N SER A 2 -11.85 -78.88 7.15
CA SER A 2 -11.19 -78.85 5.84
C SER A 2 -11.81 -77.77 4.93
N ALA A 3 -11.03 -77.01 4.21
CA ALA A 3 -11.46 -76.00 3.24
C ALA A 3 -12.46 -76.49 2.21
N SER A 4 -12.43 -77.79 1.91
CA SER A 4 -13.38 -78.49 1.03
C SER A 4 -14.79 -78.57 1.62
N ARG A 5 -14.97 -78.78 2.91
CA ARG A 5 -16.28 -78.78 3.60
C ARG A 5 -16.92 -77.40 3.61
N GLU A 6 -16.13 -76.37 3.83
CA GLU A 6 -16.58 -75.00 3.84
C GLU A 6 -17.06 -74.54 2.45
N LYS A 7 -16.35 -74.95 1.41
CA LYS A 7 -16.74 -74.67 0.02
C LYS A 7 -18.07 -75.34 -0.35
N LYS A 8 -18.28 -76.60 0.08
CA LYS A 8 -19.52 -77.34 -0.15
C LYS A 8 -20.72 -76.75 0.59
N ASN A 9 -20.53 -76.32 1.86
CA ASN A 9 -21.57 -75.63 2.63
C ASN A 9 -21.99 -74.32 1.99
N ARG A 10 -21.05 -73.53 1.45
CA ARG A 10 -21.34 -72.31 0.70
C ARG A 10 -22.14 -72.54 -0.57
N GLN A 11 -21.85 -73.65 -1.28
CA GLN A 11 -22.58 -73.99 -2.49
C GLN A 11 -24.02 -74.48 -2.15
N ASP A 12 -24.19 -75.20 -1.06
CA ASP A 12 -25.52 -75.68 -0.60
C ASP A 12 -26.41 -74.50 -0.09
N LEU A 13 -25.82 -73.52 0.60
CA LEU A 13 -26.52 -72.31 1.01
C LEU A 13 -26.92 -71.44 -0.21
N ALA A 14 -26.04 -71.35 -1.20
CA ALA A 14 -26.33 -70.62 -2.44
C ALA A 14 -27.44 -71.25 -3.28
N SER A 15 -27.51 -72.59 -3.30
CA SER A 15 -28.60 -73.33 -3.99
C SER A 15 -29.97 -73.18 -3.31
N GLN A 16 -29.99 -72.84 -2.02
CA GLN A 16 -31.20 -72.57 -1.22
C GLN A 16 -31.59 -71.09 -1.24
N GLY A 17 -30.87 -70.21 -1.99
CA GLY A 17 -31.14 -68.79 -2.00
C GLY A 17 -30.74 -68.05 -0.70
N ILE A 18 -30.04 -68.70 0.23
CA ILE A 18 -29.60 -68.16 1.49
C ILE A 18 -28.23 -67.55 1.32
N GLN A 19 -28.09 -66.23 1.52
CA GLN A 19 -26.80 -65.58 1.44
C GLN A 19 -25.91 -65.98 2.63
N ASP A 20 -24.65 -66.29 2.37
CA ASP A 20 -23.67 -66.64 3.40
C ASP A 20 -23.53 -65.51 4.42
N PRO A 21 -23.85 -65.76 5.74
CA PRO A 21 -23.78 -64.75 6.76
C PRO A 21 -22.39 -64.11 6.88
N LYS A 22 -21.34 -64.83 6.52
CA LYS A 22 -19.97 -64.33 6.52
C LYS A 22 -19.76 -63.34 5.38
N ALA A 23 -20.32 -63.63 4.19
CA ALA A 23 -20.24 -62.72 3.04
C ALA A 23 -21.03 -61.41 3.28
N ILE A 24 -22.18 -61.48 3.98
CA ILE A 24 -22.97 -60.31 4.35
C ILE A 24 -22.17 -59.44 5.30
N ARG A 25 -21.57 -60.00 6.37
CA ARG A 25 -20.72 -59.22 7.31
C ARG A 25 -19.53 -58.59 6.63
N GLU A 26 -18.81 -59.33 5.79
CA GLU A 26 -17.67 -58.76 5.01
C GLU A 26 -18.12 -57.64 4.07
N ALA A 27 -19.30 -57.74 3.46
CA ALA A 27 -19.85 -56.67 2.62
C ALA A 27 -20.25 -55.44 3.43
N GLU A 28 -20.86 -55.64 4.59
CA GLU A 28 -21.21 -54.56 5.54
C GLU A 28 -19.97 -53.87 6.09
N GLU A 29 -18.93 -54.61 6.49
CA GLU A 29 -17.66 -54.07 6.95
C GLU A 29 -16.98 -53.22 5.86
N LYS A 30 -16.93 -53.77 4.63
CA LYS A 30 -16.39 -53.02 3.47
C LYS A 30 -17.20 -51.79 3.12
N ALA A 31 -18.54 -51.85 3.29
CA ALA A 31 -19.40 -50.69 3.06
C ALA A 31 -19.18 -49.62 4.13
N GLN A 32 -19.06 -50.02 5.42
CA GLN A 32 -18.73 -49.12 6.52
C GLN A 32 -17.33 -48.50 6.31
N GLN A 33 -16.35 -49.32 5.96
CA GLN A 33 -14.99 -48.85 5.69
C GLN A 33 -14.94 -47.87 4.53
N ARG A 34 -15.70 -48.11 3.44
CA ARG A 34 -15.82 -47.15 2.31
C ARG A 34 -16.49 -45.86 2.74
N LYS A 35 -17.53 -45.90 3.61
CA LYS A 35 -18.20 -44.72 4.16
C LYS A 35 -17.23 -43.94 5.04
N ALA A 36 -16.50 -44.61 5.91
CA ALA A 36 -15.50 -44.01 6.78
C ALA A 36 -14.37 -43.35 5.95
N ASN A 37 -13.82 -44.05 4.96
CA ASN A 37 -12.77 -43.51 4.11
C ASN A 37 -13.26 -42.32 3.29
N ARG A 38 -14.50 -42.32 2.80
CA ARG A 38 -15.09 -41.15 2.14
C ARG A 38 -15.23 -39.96 3.13
N LEU A 39 -15.70 -40.21 4.33
CA LEU A 39 -15.83 -39.18 5.36
C LEU A 39 -14.48 -38.60 5.73
N TYR A 40 -13.48 -39.43 6.02
CA TYR A 40 -12.11 -38.97 6.31
C TYR A 40 -11.49 -38.25 5.14
N GLY A 41 -11.71 -38.74 3.91
CA GLY A 41 -11.26 -38.06 2.68
C GLY A 41 -11.88 -36.67 2.54
N THR A 42 -13.19 -36.55 2.79
CA THR A 42 -13.88 -35.25 2.74
C THR A 42 -13.34 -34.31 3.81
N ILE A 43 -13.16 -34.78 5.07
CA ILE A 43 -12.58 -33.98 6.15
C ILE A 43 -11.16 -33.52 5.80
N ALA A 44 -10.33 -34.40 5.25
CA ALA A 44 -8.98 -34.03 4.84
C ALA A 44 -8.98 -32.95 3.75
N VAL A 45 -9.86 -33.08 2.73
CA VAL A 45 -10.00 -32.04 1.68
C VAL A 45 -10.45 -30.70 2.28
N VAL A 46 -11.46 -30.70 3.15
CA VAL A 46 -11.93 -29.48 3.82
C VAL A 46 -10.81 -28.86 4.65
N PHE A 47 -10.05 -29.66 5.40
CA PHE A 47 -8.93 -29.18 6.17
C PHE A 47 -7.85 -28.53 5.29
N VAL A 48 -7.50 -29.14 4.17
CA VAL A 48 -6.54 -28.57 3.22
C VAL A 48 -7.05 -27.25 2.62
N LEU A 49 -8.35 -27.19 2.26
CA LEU A 49 -8.96 -25.96 1.74
C LEU A 49 -8.96 -24.84 2.79
N VAL A 50 -9.30 -25.15 4.04
CA VAL A 50 -9.26 -24.17 5.13
C VAL A 50 -7.83 -23.71 5.41
N ALA A 51 -6.86 -24.62 5.42
CA ALA A 51 -5.45 -24.28 5.59
C ALA A 51 -4.96 -23.39 4.44
N ALA A 52 -5.29 -23.72 3.19
CA ALA A 52 -4.97 -22.90 2.02
C ALA A 52 -5.61 -21.51 2.11
N LEU A 53 -6.87 -21.42 2.51
CA LEU A 53 -7.56 -20.14 2.73
C LEU A 53 -6.87 -19.30 3.80
N LEU A 54 -6.50 -19.91 4.93
CA LEU A 54 -5.77 -19.22 6.00
C LEU A 54 -4.41 -18.70 5.51
N VAL A 55 -3.70 -19.48 4.70
CA VAL A 55 -2.43 -19.04 4.09
C VAL A 55 -2.67 -17.85 3.17
N VAL A 56 -3.70 -17.88 2.32
CA VAL A 56 -4.04 -16.76 1.41
C VAL A 56 -4.41 -15.51 2.20
N VAL A 57 -5.29 -15.63 3.18
CA VAL A 57 -5.72 -14.49 4.03
C VAL A 57 -4.54 -13.91 4.80
N ASN A 58 -3.72 -14.77 5.43
CA ASN A 58 -2.57 -14.31 6.21
C ASN A 58 -1.37 -13.84 5.36
N SER A 59 -1.34 -14.17 4.08
CA SER A 59 -0.28 -13.73 3.16
C SER A 59 -0.37 -12.25 2.77
N GLY A 60 -1.50 -11.59 3.04
CA GLY A 60 -1.78 -10.21 2.63
C GLY A 60 -1.92 -10.04 1.10
N VAL A 61 -2.07 -11.13 0.34
CA VAL A 61 -2.25 -11.06 -1.12
C VAL A 61 -3.51 -10.30 -1.49
N LEU A 62 -4.62 -10.53 -0.76
CA LEU A 62 -5.89 -9.83 -1.02
C LEU A 62 -5.76 -8.32 -0.80
N GLU A 63 -5.10 -7.91 0.29
CA GLU A 63 -4.87 -6.49 0.58
C GLU A 63 -3.94 -5.83 -0.46
N ARG A 64 -2.89 -6.56 -0.88
CA ARG A 64 -1.93 -6.04 -1.89
C ARG A 64 -2.54 -5.89 -3.27
N SER A 65 -3.50 -6.72 -3.65
CA SER A 65 -4.16 -6.71 -4.96
C SER A 65 -5.45 -5.91 -5.00
N ALA A 66 -5.97 -5.48 -3.84
CA ALA A 66 -7.18 -4.67 -3.78
C ALA A 66 -6.96 -3.33 -4.50
N THR A 67 -7.84 -3.01 -5.45
CA THR A 67 -7.86 -1.71 -6.12
C THR A 67 -8.24 -0.63 -5.11
N ALA A 68 -7.39 0.37 -4.95
CA ALA A 68 -7.65 1.54 -4.10
C ALA A 68 -8.19 2.72 -4.90
N ILE A 69 -7.66 2.92 -6.11
CA ILE A 69 -8.05 4.03 -7.00
C ILE A 69 -7.89 3.61 -8.47
N THR A 70 -8.66 4.22 -9.34
CA THR A 70 -8.49 4.14 -10.80
C THR A 70 -8.10 5.52 -11.31
N VAL A 71 -6.99 5.61 -12.02
CA VAL A 71 -6.49 6.84 -12.65
C VAL A 71 -6.38 6.59 -14.14
N ASP A 72 -7.06 7.37 -14.94
CA ASP A 72 -7.07 7.27 -16.40
C ASP A 72 -7.30 5.83 -16.92
N GLY A 73 -8.29 5.15 -16.32
CA GLY A 73 -8.67 3.78 -16.69
C GLY A 73 -7.79 2.65 -16.14
N GLU A 74 -6.69 2.97 -15.47
CA GLU A 74 -5.80 1.98 -14.83
C GLU A 74 -6.05 1.87 -13.33
N ASN A 75 -6.02 0.63 -12.83
CA ASN A 75 -6.25 0.35 -11.42
C ASN A 75 -4.94 0.35 -10.64
N TYR A 76 -4.90 1.11 -9.56
CA TYR A 76 -3.81 1.15 -8.61
C TYR A 76 -4.22 0.54 -7.28
N THR A 77 -3.34 -0.28 -6.73
CA THR A 77 -3.60 -1.04 -5.51
C THR A 77 -3.36 -0.22 -4.25
N ALA A 78 -3.93 -0.68 -3.13
CA ALA A 78 -3.67 -0.09 -1.82
C ALA A 78 -2.17 -0.07 -1.46
N ALA A 79 -1.40 -1.09 -1.88
CA ALA A 79 0.04 -1.12 -1.67
C ALA A 79 0.78 -0.01 -2.45
N GLN A 80 0.31 0.33 -3.65
CA GLN A 80 0.86 1.44 -4.44
C GLN A 80 0.47 2.80 -3.84
N MET A 81 -0.78 2.96 -3.40
CA MET A 81 -1.18 4.17 -2.65
C MET A 81 -0.40 4.36 -1.36
N ASN A 82 -0.09 3.28 -0.65
CA ASN A 82 0.67 3.33 0.59
C ASN A 82 2.07 3.92 0.42
N TYR A 83 2.66 3.88 -0.77
CA TYR A 83 3.92 4.56 -1.07
C TYR A 83 3.82 6.06 -0.77
N TYR A 84 2.82 6.74 -1.29
CA TYR A 84 2.59 8.17 -1.05
C TYR A 84 2.00 8.46 0.33
N TYR A 85 1.06 7.63 0.80
CA TYR A 85 0.46 7.78 2.12
C TYR A 85 1.51 7.78 3.24
N TYR A 86 2.33 6.74 3.28
CA TYR A 86 3.38 6.65 4.29
C TYR A 86 4.54 7.59 4.02
N GLY A 87 4.82 7.92 2.77
CA GLY A 87 5.82 8.92 2.39
C GLY A 87 5.54 10.26 3.06
N ILE A 88 4.36 10.84 2.83
CA ILE A 88 3.97 12.12 3.45
C ILE A 88 3.81 12.02 4.97
N LYS A 89 3.19 10.94 5.46
CA LYS A 89 3.04 10.71 6.90
C LYS A 89 4.39 10.70 7.60
N ASN A 90 5.34 9.91 7.11
CA ASN A 90 6.67 9.80 7.71
C ASN A 90 7.45 11.11 7.57
N SER A 91 7.32 11.82 6.46
CA SER A 91 7.92 13.13 6.27
C SER A 91 7.47 14.11 7.36
N ILE A 92 6.16 14.22 7.61
CA ILE A 92 5.62 15.13 8.63
C ILE A 92 5.99 14.68 10.06
N ILE A 93 5.87 13.37 10.35
CA ILE A 93 6.17 12.85 11.69
C ILE A 93 7.67 12.97 12.01
N ASN A 94 8.55 12.67 11.06
CA ASN A 94 9.99 12.66 11.27
C ASN A 94 10.66 14.04 11.08
N SER A 95 9.93 15.03 10.61
CA SER A 95 10.43 16.40 10.43
C SER A 95 10.79 17.11 11.74
N GLY A 96 10.38 16.55 12.89
CA GLY A 96 10.48 17.21 14.20
C GLY A 96 9.35 18.21 14.47
N TYR A 97 8.47 18.46 13.52
CA TYR A 97 7.36 19.40 13.62
C TYR A 97 6.00 18.74 13.92
N SER A 98 5.97 17.43 14.21
CA SER A 98 4.71 16.71 14.48
C SER A 98 3.87 17.34 15.60
N SER A 99 4.51 17.77 16.70
CA SER A 99 3.84 18.47 17.78
C SER A 99 3.36 19.87 17.39
N PHE A 100 4.08 20.56 16.49
CA PHE A 100 3.67 21.85 15.95
C PHE A 100 2.42 21.74 15.07
N TYR A 101 2.29 20.66 14.33
CA TYR A 101 1.07 20.34 13.57
C TYR A 101 -0.04 19.77 14.45
N GLY A 102 0.20 19.53 15.74
CA GLY A 102 -0.76 18.94 16.65
C GLY A 102 -0.97 17.45 16.48
N ILE A 103 0.02 16.73 15.94
CA ILE A 103 -0.03 15.27 15.78
C ILE A 103 0.45 14.60 17.07
N ASP A 104 -0.42 13.79 17.68
CA ASP A 104 -0.07 12.84 18.73
C ASP A 104 0.27 11.48 18.10
N THR A 105 1.55 11.12 18.10
CA THR A 105 2.00 9.85 17.51
C THR A 105 1.56 8.60 18.29
N SER A 106 1.03 8.78 19.50
CA SER A 106 0.46 7.69 20.30
C SER A 106 -1.00 7.41 19.95
N VAL A 107 -1.66 8.33 19.25
CA VAL A 107 -3.06 8.22 18.81
C VAL A 107 -3.09 7.82 17.33
N ALA A 108 -3.99 6.91 16.96
CA ALA A 108 -4.17 6.53 15.56
C ALA A 108 -4.63 7.73 14.71
N MET A 109 -4.14 7.84 13.48
CA MET A 109 -4.38 8.99 12.60
C MET A 109 -5.86 9.17 12.21
N ASP A 110 -6.65 8.11 12.25
CA ASP A 110 -8.10 8.13 12.01
C ASP A 110 -8.91 8.58 13.25
N LYS A 111 -8.26 8.79 14.40
CA LYS A 111 -8.86 9.19 15.67
C LYS A 111 -8.47 10.60 16.12
N GLN A 112 -7.72 11.31 15.32
CA GLN A 112 -7.32 12.68 15.62
C GLN A 112 -7.57 13.58 14.40
N ASN A 113 -8.24 14.69 14.63
CA ASN A 113 -8.53 15.69 13.61
C ASN A 113 -7.30 16.61 13.42
N MET A 114 -7.20 17.17 12.22
CA MET A 114 -6.24 18.22 11.95
C MET A 114 -6.61 19.49 12.71
N SER A 115 -5.63 20.16 13.28
CA SER A 115 -5.81 21.50 13.85
C SER A 115 -5.99 22.55 12.74
N ASP A 116 -6.62 23.68 13.06
CA ASP A 116 -6.76 24.78 12.09
C ASP A 116 -5.39 25.31 11.64
N THR A 117 -4.42 25.34 12.54
CA THR A 117 -3.03 25.69 12.22
C THR A 117 -2.44 24.71 11.20
N ALA A 118 -2.62 23.41 11.39
CA ALA A 118 -2.14 22.41 10.45
C ALA A 118 -2.82 22.53 9.07
N LYS A 119 -4.14 22.75 9.05
CA LYS A 119 -4.89 22.96 7.79
C LYS A 119 -4.36 24.17 7.04
N MET A 120 -4.17 25.30 7.74
CA MET A 120 -3.64 26.52 7.14
C MET A 120 -2.23 26.31 6.54
N LEU A 121 -1.32 25.70 7.30
CA LEU A 121 0.07 25.50 6.90
C LEU A 121 0.20 24.48 5.75
N LEU A 122 -0.65 23.47 5.72
CA LEU A 122 -0.69 22.44 4.69
C LEU A 122 -1.65 22.79 3.54
N GLN A 123 -2.20 24.01 3.53
CA GLN A 123 -3.11 24.54 2.53
C GLN A 123 -4.33 23.65 2.29
N VAL A 124 -4.89 23.10 3.36
CA VAL A 124 -6.10 22.29 3.30
C VAL A 124 -7.30 23.22 3.27
N THR A 125 -8.05 23.21 2.18
CA THR A 125 -9.19 24.10 1.94
C THR A 125 -10.50 23.58 2.50
N ASP A 126 -10.56 22.33 2.95
CA ASP A 126 -11.75 21.76 3.58
C ASP A 126 -11.91 22.36 4.99
N GLU A 127 -13.04 23.05 5.21
CA GLU A 127 -13.38 23.67 6.50
C GLU A 127 -13.96 22.66 7.50
N GLY A 128 -14.28 21.43 7.07
CA GLY A 128 -14.85 20.36 7.89
C GLY A 128 -13.84 19.74 8.86
N ASP A 129 -14.36 18.91 9.75
CA ASP A 129 -13.54 18.08 10.62
C ASP A 129 -12.93 16.92 9.81
N ILE A 130 -11.68 17.07 9.39
CA ILE A 130 -10.92 16.01 8.70
C ILE A 130 -9.87 15.42 9.64
N THR A 131 -9.75 14.09 9.60
CA THR A 131 -8.71 13.39 10.35
C THR A 131 -7.38 13.44 9.60
N TRP A 132 -6.27 13.23 10.33
CA TRP A 132 -4.96 13.07 9.70
C TRP A 132 -4.91 11.90 8.73
N ASP A 133 -5.63 10.81 8.99
CA ASP A 133 -5.73 9.69 8.06
C ASP A 133 -6.39 10.09 6.74
N GLN A 134 -7.48 10.86 6.81
CA GLN A 134 -8.15 11.38 5.61
C GLN A 134 -7.22 12.30 4.82
N PHE A 135 -6.56 13.24 5.47
CA PHE A 135 -5.58 14.11 4.83
C PHE A 135 -4.49 13.32 4.09
N PHE A 136 -3.88 12.30 4.74
CA PHE A 136 -2.85 11.47 4.11
C PHE A 136 -3.38 10.67 2.92
N ARG A 137 -4.61 10.18 2.98
CA ARG A 137 -5.27 9.49 1.85
C ARG A 137 -5.53 10.42 0.68
N ASP A 138 -6.04 11.61 0.94
CA ASP A 138 -6.34 12.60 -0.08
C ASP A 138 -5.04 13.11 -0.74
N TYR A 139 -4.00 13.33 0.06
CA TYR A 139 -2.67 13.64 -0.44
C TYR A 139 -2.13 12.52 -1.34
N ALA A 140 -2.16 11.26 -0.86
CA ALA A 140 -1.70 10.11 -1.62
C ALA A 140 -2.45 9.94 -2.94
N THR A 141 -3.77 10.16 -2.91
CA THR A 141 -4.63 10.11 -4.10
C THR A 141 -4.21 11.15 -5.14
N ARG A 142 -4.00 12.40 -4.70
CA ARG A 142 -3.56 13.48 -5.61
C ARG A 142 -2.17 13.23 -6.17
N GLN A 143 -1.21 12.85 -5.31
CA GLN A 143 0.16 12.58 -5.75
C GLN A 143 0.22 11.43 -6.74
N LEU A 144 -0.41 10.29 -6.43
CA LEU A 144 -0.46 9.17 -7.35
C LEU A 144 -1.09 9.59 -8.70
N SER A 145 -2.19 10.34 -8.68
CA SER A 145 -2.84 10.79 -9.90
C SER A 145 -1.93 11.69 -10.75
N VAL A 146 -1.26 12.65 -10.12
CA VAL A 146 -0.34 13.56 -10.82
C VAL A 146 0.83 12.78 -11.41
N GLN A 147 1.45 11.89 -10.65
CA GLN A 147 2.60 11.12 -11.12
C GLN A 147 2.22 10.17 -12.26
N VAL A 148 1.06 9.52 -12.17
CA VAL A 148 0.56 8.65 -13.25
C VAL A 148 0.31 9.43 -14.53
N MET A 149 -0.35 10.58 -14.44
CA MET A 149 -0.63 11.40 -15.61
C MET A 149 0.66 11.95 -16.24
N ALA A 150 1.59 12.43 -15.42
CA ALA A 150 2.88 12.92 -15.91
C ALA A 150 3.73 11.81 -16.54
N ALA A 151 3.77 10.62 -15.95
CA ALA A 151 4.49 9.48 -16.52
C ALA A 151 3.86 8.99 -17.84
N LYS A 152 2.54 8.98 -17.96
CA LYS A 152 1.86 8.67 -19.23
C LYS A 152 2.18 9.68 -20.32
N GLU A 153 2.20 10.95 -19.97
CA GLU A 153 2.59 12.01 -20.90
C GLU A 153 4.07 11.88 -21.29
N ALA A 154 4.95 11.54 -20.35
CA ALA A 154 6.34 11.22 -20.61
C ALA A 154 6.48 10.09 -21.64
N GLU A 155 5.79 8.97 -21.43
CA GLU A 155 5.79 7.82 -22.35
C GLU A 155 5.29 8.22 -23.75
N ALA A 156 4.20 9.00 -23.83
CA ALA A 156 3.65 9.49 -25.08
C ALA A 156 4.64 10.40 -25.85
N ASN A 157 5.53 11.08 -25.15
CA ASN A 157 6.60 11.93 -25.72
C ASN A 157 7.94 11.21 -25.86
N GLY A 158 8.01 9.89 -25.67
CA GLY A 158 9.22 9.09 -25.79
C GLY A 158 10.23 9.29 -24.65
N MET A 159 9.78 9.79 -23.53
CA MET A 159 10.56 10.05 -22.30
C MET A 159 10.17 9.09 -21.17
N GLY A 160 9.86 7.83 -21.50
CA GLY A 160 9.58 6.79 -20.53
C GLY A 160 10.82 6.32 -19.76
N GLU A 161 10.67 5.19 -19.05
CA GLU A 161 11.79 4.57 -18.31
C GLU A 161 12.97 4.25 -19.26
N ASP A 162 14.13 4.79 -18.97
CA ASP A 162 15.41 4.57 -19.68
C ASP A 162 16.49 3.98 -18.75
N ASP A 163 17.73 3.90 -19.24
CA ASP A 163 18.83 3.33 -18.47
C ASP A 163 19.27 4.25 -17.33
N ASP A 164 19.16 5.58 -17.49
CA ASP A 164 19.55 6.57 -16.50
C ASP A 164 18.55 6.51 -15.32
N ILE A 165 17.27 6.55 -15.60
CA ILE A 165 16.21 6.40 -14.58
C ILE A 165 16.35 5.07 -13.81
N ARG A 166 16.65 3.97 -14.54
CA ARG A 166 16.90 2.68 -13.88
C ARG A 166 18.13 2.71 -12.97
N ALA A 167 19.18 3.42 -13.35
CA ALA A 167 20.38 3.57 -12.55
C ALA A 167 20.10 4.37 -11.28
N GLU A 168 19.39 5.50 -11.39
CA GLU A 168 19.00 6.34 -10.26
C GLU A 168 18.13 5.58 -9.25
N VAL A 169 17.09 4.88 -9.74
CA VAL A 169 16.23 4.05 -8.88
C VAL A 169 17.03 2.94 -8.18
N ASN A 170 17.98 2.29 -8.87
CA ASN A 170 18.80 1.25 -8.27
C ASN A 170 19.73 1.84 -7.20
N GLU A 171 20.34 2.99 -7.44
CA GLU A 171 21.19 3.69 -6.47
C GLU A 171 20.42 4.01 -5.17
N VAL A 172 19.22 4.55 -5.30
CA VAL A 172 18.37 4.82 -4.11
C VAL A 172 18.00 3.54 -3.38
N ILE A 173 17.67 2.46 -4.10
CA ILE A 173 17.38 1.15 -3.49
C ILE A 173 18.61 0.60 -2.74
N ASP A 174 19.80 0.75 -3.31
CA ASP A 174 21.06 0.30 -2.69
C ASP A 174 21.36 1.12 -1.42
N ASN A 175 21.15 2.43 -1.47
CA ASN A 175 21.30 3.32 -0.31
C ASN A 175 20.34 2.97 0.81
N ILE A 176 19.05 2.74 0.49
CA ILE A 176 18.04 2.28 1.47
C ILE A 176 18.43 0.91 2.04
N THR A 177 18.95 0.00 1.20
CA THR A 177 19.38 -1.34 1.64
C THR A 177 20.54 -1.25 2.62
N ALA A 178 21.53 -0.40 2.35
CA ALA A 178 22.65 -0.16 3.23
C ALA A 178 22.20 0.41 4.59
N GLY A 179 21.37 1.46 4.59
CA GLY A 179 20.84 2.07 5.80
C GLY A 179 19.93 1.14 6.60
N ALA A 180 19.14 0.30 5.94
CA ALA A 180 18.33 -0.72 6.60
C ALA A 180 19.22 -1.75 7.30
N LYS A 181 20.29 -2.19 6.63
CA LYS A 181 21.25 -3.16 7.19
C LYS A 181 21.97 -2.64 8.43
N GLU A 182 22.35 -1.37 8.44
CA GLU A 182 22.96 -0.73 9.63
C GLU A 182 22.03 -0.74 10.84
N GLN A 183 20.72 -0.70 10.61
CA GLN A 183 19.68 -0.80 11.63
C GLN A 183 19.27 -2.25 11.95
N GLY A 184 19.91 -3.26 11.36
CA GLY A 184 19.60 -4.68 11.56
C GLY A 184 18.41 -5.22 10.77
N TYR A 185 17.94 -4.48 9.76
CA TYR A 185 16.82 -4.89 8.91
C TYR A 185 17.29 -5.40 7.54
N THR A 186 16.48 -6.28 6.93
CA THR A 186 16.53 -6.51 5.48
C THR A 186 15.75 -5.41 4.77
N LEU A 187 16.06 -5.11 3.50
CA LEU A 187 15.27 -4.15 2.70
C LEU A 187 13.77 -4.45 2.79
N LYS A 188 13.38 -5.73 2.63
CA LYS A 188 11.99 -6.17 2.71
C LYS A 188 11.33 -5.84 4.06
N SER A 189 12.02 -6.09 5.17
CA SER A 189 11.46 -5.81 6.51
C SER A 189 11.42 -4.31 6.79
N TYR A 190 12.41 -3.56 6.35
CA TYR A 190 12.45 -2.11 6.43
C TYR A 190 11.29 -1.46 5.66
N LEU A 191 11.09 -1.85 4.39
CA LEU A 191 10.00 -1.31 3.59
C LEU A 191 8.61 -1.61 4.18
N LYS A 192 8.43 -2.79 4.78
CA LYS A 192 7.18 -3.08 5.51
C LYS A 192 6.98 -2.22 6.74
N LEU A 193 8.05 -1.90 7.46
CA LEU A 193 8.01 -1.02 8.62
C LEU A 193 7.69 0.41 8.20
N ALA A 194 8.34 0.91 7.15
CA ALA A 194 8.25 2.29 6.70
C ALA A 194 6.98 2.59 5.88
N TYR A 195 6.50 1.61 5.08
CA TYR A 195 5.40 1.80 4.10
C TYR A 195 4.21 0.85 4.29
N GLY A 196 4.17 0.16 5.45
CA GLY A 196 3.07 -0.75 5.80
C GLY A 196 3.29 -2.20 5.34
N SER A 197 2.53 -3.12 5.97
CA SER A 197 2.70 -4.58 5.82
C SER A 197 2.55 -5.10 4.39
N THR A 198 1.80 -4.40 3.55
CA THR A 198 1.52 -4.76 2.16
C THR A 198 2.63 -4.38 1.19
N MET A 199 3.57 -3.48 1.59
CA MET A 199 4.65 -3.04 0.72
C MET A 199 5.62 -4.18 0.40
N THR A 200 5.99 -4.26 -0.88
CA THR A 200 7.01 -5.18 -1.39
C THR A 200 8.13 -4.40 -2.07
N VAL A 201 9.31 -5.00 -2.19
CA VAL A 201 10.43 -4.39 -2.92
C VAL A 201 10.03 -4.08 -4.37
N SER A 202 9.30 -4.98 -5.03
CA SER A 202 8.84 -4.78 -6.42
C SER A 202 7.84 -3.61 -6.52
N THR A 203 6.87 -3.53 -5.59
CA THR A 203 5.89 -2.42 -5.58
C THR A 203 6.60 -1.10 -5.32
N PHE A 204 7.50 -1.06 -4.35
CA PHE A 204 8.27 0.12 -4.00
C PHE A 204 9.09 0.61 -5.19
N LYS A 205 9.87 -0.30 -5.82
CA LYS A 205 10.66 0.01 -7.03
C LYS A 205 9.78 0.54 -8.16
N LYS A 206 8.63 -0.12 -8.43
CA LYS A 206 7.68 0.34 -9.45
C LYS A 206 7.19 1.77 -9.19
N MET A 207 6.87 2.11 -7.93
CA MET A 207 6.39 3.45 -7.59
C MET A 207 7.50 4.50 -7.70
N MET A 208 8.73 4.16 -7.31
CA MET A 208 9.89 5.04 -7.53
C MET A 208 10.15 5.28 -9.01
N THR A 209 10.17 4.23 -9.84
CA THR A 209 10.34 4.40 -11.28
C THR A 209 9.26 5.30 -11.88
N LEU A 210 8.00 5.13 -11.46
CA LEU A 210 6.90 6.01 -11.88
C LEU A 210 7.17 7.48 -11.51
N GLU A 211 7.65 7.71 -10.29
CA GLU A 211 7.95 9.04 -9.77
C GLU A 211 9.13 9.68 -10.50
N GLU A 212 10.21 8.93 -10.75
CA GLU A 212 11.37 9.44 -11.49
C GLU A 212 11.03 9.79 -12.95
N VAL A 213 10.31 8.91 -13.66
CA VAL A 213 9.82 9.20 -15.02
C VAL A 213 8.99 10.49 -15.04
N ALA A 214 8.05 10.62 -14.11
CA ALA A 214 7.20 11.80 -14.02
C ALA A 214 8.00 13.07 -13.67
N THR A 215 8.98 12.96 -12.77
CA THR A 215 9.83 14.07 -12.34
C THR A 215 10.72 14.55 -13.48
N HIS A 216 11.40 13.64 -14.18
CA HIS A 216 12.23 13.98 -15.36
C HIS A 216 11.40 14.66 -16.46
N TYR A 217 10.18 14.14 -16.72
CA TYR A 217 9.28 14.77 -17.68
C TYR A 217 8.85 16.18 -17.26
N MET A 218 8.42 16.35 -16.01
CA MET A 218 8.00 17.66 -15.50
C MET A 218 9.16 18.68 -15.53
N GLN A 219 10.37 18.25 -15.19
CA GLN A 219 11.57 19.09 -15.28
C GLN A 219 11.84 19.49 -16.71
N HIS A 220 11.88 18.53 -17.65
CA HIS A 220 12.07 18.80 -19.08
C HIS A 220 11.01 19.76 -19.62
N TYR A 221 9.76 19.57 -19.24
CA TYR A 221 8.66 20.45 -19.61
C TYR A 221 8.88 21.89 -19.08
N GLN A 222 9.29 22.03 -17.82
CA GLN A 222 9.59 23.34 -17.20
C GLN A 222 10.76 24.02 -17.88
N GLU A 223 11.82 23.31 -18.21
CA GLU A 223 12.99 23.84 -18.92
C GLU A 223 12.65 24.32 -20.34
N GLY A 224 11.66 23.69 -20.97
CA GLY A 224 11.14 24.07 -22.28
C GLY A 224 10.22 25.30 -22.29
N LEU A 225 9.74 25.74 -21.12
CA LEU A 225 8.87 26.90 -21.03
C LEU A 225 9.67 28.20 -21.31
N SER A 226 9.10 29.05 -22.14
CA SER A 226 9.62 30.37 -22.39
C SER A 226 8.51 31.41 -22.36
N TYR A 227 8.79 32.54 -21.75
CA TYR A 227 7.81 33.61 -21.60
C TYR A 227 8.31 34.87 -22.26
N THR A 228 7.43 35.58 -22.95
CA THR A 228 7.75 36.91 -23.48
C THR A 228 7.79 37.91 -22.33
N GLU A 229 8.51 39.00 -22.53
CA GLU A 229 8.60 40.08 -21.54
C GLU A 229 7.22 40.65 -21.20
N SER A 230 6.32 40.75 -22.18
CA SER A 230 4.94 41.17 -21.96
C SER A 230 4.15 40.20 -21.04
N GLN A 231 4.35 38.88 -21.19
CA GLN A 231 3.67 37.90 -20.31
C GLN A 231 4.23 37.95 -18.90
N LEU A 232 5.53 38.17 -18.72
CA LEU A 232 6.14 38.33 -17.42
C LEU A 232 5.66 39.60 -16.72
N GLU A 233 5.56 40.72 -17.46
CA GLU A 233 5.03 41.97 -16.93
C GLU A 233 3.56 41.84 -16.53
N GLU A 234 2.72 41.22 -17.35
CA GLU A 234 1.30 40.99 -17.05
C GLU A 234 1.14 40.12 -15.79
N TYR A 235 1.95 39.05 -15.69
CA TYR A 235 1.94 38.18 -14.50
C TYR A 235 2.39 38.92 -13.24
N TYR A 236 3.45 39.73 -13.34
CA TYR A 236 3.92 40.57 -12.23
C TYR A 236 2.86 41.56 -11.77
N GLN A 237 2.21 42.26 -12.70
CA GLN A 237 1.14 43.23 -12.35
C GLN A 237 -0.05 42.56 -11.66
N ALA A 238 -0.39 41.34 -12.08
CA ALA A 238 -1.47 40.59 -11.46
C ALA A 238 -1.14 40.02 -10.08
N ASN A 239 0.15 39.83 -9.76
CA ASN A 239 0.63 39.15 -8.55
C ASN A 239 1.70 39.96 -7.81
N SER A 240 1.74 41.28 -7.96
CA SER A 240 2.83 42.13 -7.42
C SER A 240 3.03 42.00 -5.91
N SER A 241 1.97 41.73 -5.16
CA SER A 241 2.03 41.49 -3.71
C SER A 241 2.90 40.29 -3.32
N ASP A 242 3.10 39.34 -4.24
CA ASP A 242 3.89 38.12 -3.98
C ASP A 242 5.38 38.34 -4.27
N PHE A 243 5.70 39.37 -5.07
CA PHE A 243 7.04 39.68 -5.53
C PHE A 243 7.62 40.95 -4.90
N ASP A 244 6.78 41.90 -4.49
CA ASP A 244 7.22 43.15 -3.95
C ASP A 244 7.85 42.97 -2.58
N VAL A 245 9.05 43.51 -2.38
CA VAL A 245 9.78 43.51 -1.12
C VAL A 245 9.84 44.93 -0.58
N ALA A 246 9.29 45.16 0.60
CA ALA A 246 9.43 46.42 1.30
C ALA A 246 10.62 46.38 2.26
N SER A 247 11.55 47.32 2.12
CA SER A 247 12.59 47.58 3.11
C SER A 247 12.17 48.71 4.02
N TYR A 248 12.26 48.52 5.34
CA TYR A 248 11.96 49.55 6.31
C TYR A 248 13.02 49.58 7.41
N GLU A 249 13.32 50.78 7.89
CA GLU A 249 14.13 51.00 9.10
C GLU A 249 13.20 51.32 10.25
N TYR A 250 13.46 50.73 11.43
CA TYR A 250 12.75 51.08 12.63
C TYR A 250 13.72 51.47 13.73
N ILE A 251 13.34 52.50 14.51
CA ILE A 251 14.08 52.93 15.69
C ILE A 251 13.34 52.40 16.91
N TYR A 252 13.99 51.51 17.64
CA TYR A 252 13.45 50.96 18.88
C TYR A 252 13.97 51.75 20.07
N PHE A 253 13.08 52.44 20.81
CA PHE A 253 13.40 53.10 22.06
C PHE A 253 13.14 52.16 23.26
N LYS A 254 14.21 51.59 23.80
CA LYS A 254 14.10 50.76 24.99
C LYS A 254 14.14 51.67 26.21
N GLY A 255 13.01 51.81 26.91
CA GLY A 255 13.00 52.41 28.25
C GLY A 255 12.31 53.76 28.44
N LEU A 256 11.36 54.13 27.60
CA LEU A 256 10.38 55.13 28.04
C LEU A 256 9.35 54.43 28.94
N SER A 257 9.70 54.34 30.23
CA SER A 257 8.72 54.07 31.28
C SER A 257 7.69 55.20 31.25
N LEU A 258 6.46 54.88 30.91
CA LEU A 258 5.30 55.76 31.12
C LEU A 258 5.02 55.84 32.63
N ILE A 259 5.94 56.45 33.38
CA ILE A 259 5.69 56.83 34.76
C ILE A 259 5.72 58.37 34.81
N HIS A 260 4.55 58.89 35.04
CA HIS A 260 4.19 60.24 35.41
C HIS A 260 4.14 61.34 34.32
N ILE A 261 2.93 61.49 33.85
CA ILE A 261 2.29 62.83 34.00
C ILE A 261 1.02 62.62 34.81
#